data_a32445c849799e8507131e463d9234bc
#
_entry.id   a32445c849799e8507131e463d9234bc
#
_cell.length_a   1.000
_cell.length_b   1.000
_cell.length_c   1.000
_cell.angle_alpha   90.00
_cell.angle_beta   90.00
_cell.angle_gamma   90.00
#
_symmetry.space_group_name_H-M   'P 1'
#
loop_
_entity.id
_entity.type
_entity.pdbx_description
1 polymer ?
#
loop_
_entity_poly.entity_id
_entity_poly.type
_entity_poly.pdbx_seq_one_letter_code
_entity_poly.pdbx_strand_id
1 'polypeptide(L)'
;MSVTGNIITFTRIKSLLQNIKKGGNKMKKVAIISLAFASAILLGIGSMVYAQSSGNFSANINTTQCLIDNDDGTLQGGITANYLETTIKTPNSQWTALVIRPSLVTGLYTKTKVTETVPSATAWAGVRVRVLIDGKVVAPGTPVGGTGADDGWVFYDKRWQQVNQNFLSVLGRLADEAGIVTDELFLELILSTLSAHSMDFVAGDVGGGEHILRVEWQFEDSDNTGGNSAACVGPGVLTVQQVKTFSTGGGIDILP
;
A
#
# COMPACT_ATOMS: atom_id res chain seq x y z
N MET A 1 -7.74 -31.54 1.99
CA MET A 1 -7.97 -31.89 0.58
C MET A 1 -6.95 -32.95 0.18
N SER A 2 -7.40 -34.19 0.01
CA SER A 2 -6.55 -35.36 -0.26
C SER A 2 -6.33 -35.46 -1.77
N VAL A 3 -5.09 -35.40 -2.21
CA VAL A 3 -4.70 -35.63 -3.59
C VAL A 3 -4.40 -37.12 -3.74
N THR A 4 -5.35 -37.88 -4.27
CA THR A 4 -5.14 -39.27 -4.69
C THR A 4 -4.53 -39.29 -6.09
N GLY A 5 -3.20 -39.41 -6.16
CA GLY A 5 -2.48 -39.64 -7.40
C GLY A 5 -2.77 -41.06 -7.94
N ASN A 6 -3.26 -41.13 -9.17
CA ASN A 6 -3.42 -42.39 -9.90
C ASN A 6 -2.06 -43.01 -10.22
N ILE A 7 -1.66 -43.98 -9.42
CA ILE A 7 -0.53 -44.86 -9.73
C ILE A 7 -1.00 -45.82 -10.82
N ILE A 8 -0.67 -45.51 -12.08
CA ILE A 8 -0.81 -46.50 -13.18
C ILE A 8 0.23 -47.58 -12.96
N THR A 9 -0.22 -48.70 -12.43
CA THR A 9 0.62 -49.82 -12.03
C THR A 9 1.36 -50.41 -13.23
N PHE A 10 2.66 -50.59 -13.10
CA PHE A 10 3.62 -51.19 -14.04
C PHE A 10 3.20 -52.58 -14.59
N THR A 11 2.18 -53.18 -14.02
CA THR A 11 1.65 -54.50 -14.40
C THR A 11 0.95 -54.49 -15.76
N ARG A 12 0.34 -53.39 -16.20
CA ARG A 12 -0.34 -53.30 -17.52
C ARG A 12 0.62 -53.17 -18.69
N ILE A 13 1.81 -52.67 -18.48
CA ILE A 13 2.83 -52.49 -19.53
C ILE A 13 3.45 -53.85 -19.90
N LYS A 14 3.63 -54.77 -18.94
CA LYS A 14 4.15 -56.13 -19.21
C LYS A 14 3.22 -56.98 -20.07
N SER A 15 1.91 -56.89 -19.92
CA SER A 15 0.94 -57.66 -20.73
C SER A 15 0.87 -57.17 -22.19
N LEU A 16 1.07 -55.88 -22.42
CA LEU A 16 1.15 -55.33 -23.79
C LEU A 16 2.42 -55.73 -24.51
N LEU A 17 3.54 -55.84 -23.83
CA LEU A 17 4.82 -56.28 -24.41
C LEU A 17 4.85 -57.77 -24.76
N GLN A 18 4.09 -58.63 -24.05
CA GLN A 18 3.98 -60.06 -24.39
C GLN A 18 3.15 -60.34 -25.65
N ASN A 19 2.14 -59.49 -25.94
CA ASN A 19 1.33 -59.66 -27.16
C ASN A 19 2.03 -59.19 -28.44
N ILE A 20 3.04 -58.36 -28.34
CA ILE A 20 3.83 -57.82 -29.47
C ILE A 20 4.78 -58.91 -30.04
N LYS A 21 5.16 -59.93 -29.26
CA LYS A 21 6.08 -61.01 -29.69
C LYS A 21 5.48 -62.02 -30.68
N LYS A 22 4.15 -62.04 -30.88
CA LYS A 22 3.46 -63.05 -31.75
C LYS A 22 3.01 -62.52 -33.12
N GLY A 23 3.13 -61.26 -33.45
CA GLY A 23 2.70 -60.69 -34.73
C GLY A 23 3.88 -60.36 -35.65
N GLY A 24 3.74 -60.75 -36.94
CA GLY A 24 4.79 -60.65 -37.96
C GLY A 24 5.42 -59.24 -38.12
N ASN A 25 6.57 -59.17 -38.78
CA ASN A 25 7.49 -58.00 -38.85
C ASN A 25 6.89 -56.65 -39.32
N LYS A 26 5.72 -56.62 -39.95
CA LYS A 26 5.06 -55.36 -40.35
C LYS A 26 4.32 -54.67 -39.20
N MET A 27 3.69 -55.44 -38.30
CA MET A 27 3.02 -54.90 -37.13
C MET A 27 3.99 -54.36 -36.08
N LYS A 28 5.21 -54.87 -35.99
CA LYS A 28 6.24 -54.39 -35.07
C LYS A 28 6.68 -52.96 -35.37
N LYS A 29 6.78 -52.58 -36.65
CA LYS A 29 7.16 -51.22 -37.05
C LYS A 29 6.08 -50.17 -36.71
N VAL A 30 4.81 -50.51 -36.89
CA VAL A 30 3.69 -49.61 -36.56
C VAL A 30 3.58 -49.44 -35.05
N ALA A 31 3.73 -50.49 -34.25
CA ALA A 31 3.65 -50.40 -32.79
C ALA A 31 4.81 -49.57 -32.17
N ILE A 32 6.02 -49.68 -32.75
CA ILE A 32 7.17 -48.88 -32.30
C ILE A 32 6.97 -47.39 -32.62
N ILE A 33 6.45 -47.08 -33.82
CA ILE A 33 6.17 -45.67 -34.20
C ILE A 33 5.06 -45.09 -33.33
N SER A 34 4.00 -45.84 -33.05
CA SER A 34 2.90 -45.36 -32.17
C SER A 34 3.37 -45.13 -30.73
N LEU A 35 4.26 -45.99 -30.22
CA LEU A 35 4.82 -45.83 -28.86
C LEU A 35 5.77 -44.63 -28.78
N ALA A 36 6.55 -44.35 -29.82
CA ALA A 36 7.43 -43.18 -29.90
C ALA A 36 6.64 -41.90 -30.02
N PHE A 37 5.52 -41.91 -30.76
CA PHE A 37 4.63 -40.74 -30.85
C PHE A 37 3.91 -40.44 -29.51
N ALA A 38 3.43 -41.47 -28.81
CA ALA A 38 2.80 -41.33 -27.51
C ALA A 38 3.77 -40.82 -26.44
N SER A 39 5.04 -41.24 -26.46
CA SER A 39 6.07 -40.76 -25.54
C SER A 39 6.48 -39.31 -25.84
N ALA A 40 6.54 -38.90 -27.11
CA ALA A 40 6.83 -37.53 -27.52
C ALA A 40 5.71 -36.57 -27.09
N ILE A 41 4.45 -36.96 -27.16
CA ILE A 41 3.30 -36.18 -26.70
C ILE A 41 3.34 -36.06 -25.16
N LEU A 42 3.64 -37.11 -24.43
CA LEU A 42 3.75 -37.07 -22.97
C LEU A 42 4.92 -36.19 -22.47
N LEU A 43 6.03 -36.18 -23.18
CA LEU A 43 7.17 -35.27 -22.87
C LEU A 43 6.89 -33.82 -23.27
N GLY A 44 6.11 -33.58 -24.33
CA GLY A 44 5.72 -32.23 -24.76
C GLY A 44 4.70 -31.56 -23.84
N ILE A 45 3.82 -32.32 -23.21
CA ILE A 45 2.82 -31.76 -22.27
C ILE A 45 3.44 -31.43 -20.90
N GLY A 46 4.49 -32.18 -20.51
CA GLY A 46 5.17 -31.96 -19.23
C GLY A 46 5.92 -30.64 -19.12
N SER A 47 6.27 -29.97 -20.24
CA SER A 47 7.00 -28.71 -20.24
C SER A 47 6.11 -27.46 -20.19
N MET A 48 4.80 -27.60 -20.31
CA MET A 48 3.88 -26.45 -20.25
C MET A 48 3.37 -26.10 -18.84
N VAL A 49 3.72 -26.85 -17.80
CA VAL A 49 3.14 -26.67 -16.46
C VAL A 49 3.98 -25.79 -15.54
N TYR A 50 5.15 -25.32 -15.97
CA TYR A 50 6.02 -24.48 -15.14
C TYR A 50 6.16 -23.04 -15.67
N ALA A 51 5.08 -22.44 -16.13
CA ALA A 51 5.00 -20.99 -16.11
C ALA A 51 4.54 -20.55 -14.71
N GLN A 52 5.34 -20.81 -13.70
CA GLN A 52 5.21 -20.04 -12.47
C GLN A 52 5.52 -18.60 -12.84
N SER A 53 4.49 -17.76 -12.87
CA SER A 53 4.70 -16.33 -12.77
C SER A 53 5.31 -16.09 -11.39
N SER A 54 6.63 -16.08 -11.29
CA SER A 54 7.32 -15.65 -10.09
C SER A 54 7.14 -14.14 -10.01
N GLY A 55 6.00 -13.71 -9.47
CA GLY A 55 5.82 -12.33 -9.06
C GLY A 55 6.77 -12.09 -7.91
N ASN A 56 7.75 -11.22 -8.09
CA ASN A 56 8.60 -10.80 -7.00
C ASN A 56 7.77 -9.98 -6.01
N PHE A 57 7.98 -10.24 -4.75
CA PHE A 57 7.34 -9.54 -3.64
C PHE A 57 8.42 -9.11 -2.65
N SER A 58 8.28 -7.91 -2.11
CA SER A 58 9.12 -7.42 -1.03
C SER A 58 8.26 -6.65 -0.03
N ALA A 59 8.69 -6.65 1.24
CA ALA A 59 8.03 -5.88 2.27
C ALA A 59 9.02 -5.41 3.34
N ASN A 60 8.73 -4.24 3.92
CA ASN A 60 9.37 -3.74 5.13
C ASN A 60 8.27 -3.40 6.15
N ILE A 61 8.50 -3.75 7.41
CA ILE A 61 7.53 -3.60 8.48
C ILE A 61 8.18 -2.84 9.63
N ASN A 62 7.50 -1.81 10.13
CA ASN A 62 7.84 -1.14 11.37
C ASN A 62 6.67 -1.26 12.35
N THR A 63 6.94 -1.72 13.56
CA THR A 63 5.93 -1.98 14.59
C THR A 63 5.82 -0.87 15.64
N THR A 64 6.59 0.20 15.50
CA THR A 64 6.53 1.34 16.42
C THR A 64 5.14 1.96 16.38
N GLN A 65 4.52 2.07 17.53
CA GLN A 65 3.18 2.64 17.64
C GLN A 65 3.22 4.16 17.64
N CYS A 66 2.23 4.77 17.01
CA CYS A 66 1.93 6.18 17.11
C CYS A 66 1.03 6.39 18.34
N LEU A 67 1.48 7.19 19.29
CA LEU A 67 0.75 7.52 20.50
C LEU A 67 0.75 9.05 20.65
N ILE A 68 -0.44 9.62 20.85
CA ILE A 68 -0.63 11.05 21.08
C ILE A 68 -1.37 11.20 22.41
N ASP A 69 -0.87 12.03 23.29
CA ASP A 69 -1.59 12.41 24.50
C ASP A 69 -2.86 13.20 24.11
N ASN A 70 -4.00 12.79 24.65
CA ASN A 70 -5.27 13.41 24.30
C ASN A 70 -5.49 14.76 24.98
N ASP A 71 -4.75 15.06 26.03
CA ASP A 71 -4.95 16.29 26.80
C ASP A 71 -4.19 17.47 26.19
N ASP A 72 -2.95 17.24 25.78
CA ASP A 72 -2.08 18.32 25.29
C ASP A 72 -1.55 18.11 23.86
N GLY A 73 -1.77 16.93 23.26
CA GLY A 73 -1.27 16.58 21.93
C GLY A 73 0.20 16.16 21.90
N THR A 74 0.83 15.90 23.06
CA THR A 74 2.22 15.48 23.12
C THR A 74 2.41 14.13 22.45
N LEU A 75 3.40 14.03 21.56
CA LEU A 75 3.76 12.79 20.89
C LEU A 75 4.56 11.89 21.85
N GLN A 76 4.04 10.70 22.13
CA GLN A 76 4.67 9.68 22.97
C GLN A 76 5.23 8.51 22.18
N GLY A 77 5.08 8.51 20.86
CA GLY A 77 5.54 7.44 19.99
C GLY A 77 5.49 7.88 18.52
N GLY A 78 5.61 6.91 17.65
CA GLY A 78 5.68 7.09 16.20
C GLY A 78 7.02 6.65 15.63
N ILE A 79 7.05 6.39 14.34
CA ILE A 79 8.26 6.03 13.63
C ILE A 79 9.10 7.30 13.48
N THR A 80 10.28 7.32 14.10
CA THR A 80 11.19 8.47 14.10
C THR A 80 11.89 8.68 12.76
N ALA A 81 12.18 7.59 12.02
CA ALA A 81 12.58 7.69 10.62
C ALA A 81 11.35 8.05 9.80
N ASN A 82 11.38 9.13 9.03
CA ASN A 82 10.26 9.57 8.18
C ASN A 82 10.20 8.81 6.85
N TYR A 83 10.62 7.55 6.84
CA TYR A 83 10.52 6.67 5.68
C TYR A 83 10.52 5.18 6.07
N LEU A 84 9.98 4.36 5.15
CA LEU A 84 10.25 2.92 5.05
C LEU A 84 10.90 2.64 3.69
N GLU A 85 11.84 1.71 3.69
CA GLU A 85 12.60 1.37 2.48
C GLU A 85 12.69 -0.14 2.33
N THR A 86 12.57 -0.63 1.09
CA THR A 86 12.79 -2.03 0.74
C THR A 86 13.42 -2.14 -0.63
N THR A 87 13.93 -3.31 -0.97
CA THR A 87 14.48 -3.61 -2.30
C THR A 87 13.65 -4.68 -2.98
N ILE A 88 13.50 -4.58 -4.29
CA ILE A 88 12.91 -5.61 -5.13
C ILE A 88 13.79 -5.84 -6.35
N LYS A 89 13.91 -7.10 -6.77
CA LYS A 89 14.62 -7.46 -8.00
C LYS A 89 13.60 -7.74 -9.09
N THR A 90 13.67 -7.01 -10.19
CA THR A 90 12.84 -7.23 -11.37
C THR A 90 13.60 -8.03 -12.43
N PRO A 91 12.94 -8.89 -13.22
CA PRO A 91 13.56 -9.56 -14.35
C PRO A 91 13.84 -8.58 -15.49
N ASN A 92 14.78 -8.92 -16.37
CA ASN A 92 15.03 -8.18 -17.60
C ASN A 92 13.86 -8.36 -18.60
N SER A 93 12.75 -7.72 -18.32
CA SER A 93 11.52 -7.79 -19.10
C SER A 93 11.03 -6.37 -19.37
N GLN A 94 10.63 -6.07 -20.58
CA GLN A 94 10.18 -4.73 -20.98
C GLN A 94 8.78 -4.36 -20.48
N TRP A 95 8.06 -5.30 -19.84
CA TRP A 95 6.66 -5.09 -19.44
C TRP A 95 6.46 -5.42 -17.96
N THR A 96 7.33 -4.88 -17.14
CA THR A 96 7.22 -5.02 -15.69
C THR A 96 6.66 -3.75 -15.08
N ALA A 97 5.63 -3.91 -14.28
CA ALA A 97 5.13 -2.85 -13.43
C ALA A 97 5.24 -3.26 -11.96
N LEU A 98 5.33 -2.28 -11.08
CA LEU A 98 5.30 -2.49 -9.64
C LEU A 98 4.05 -1.83 -9.05
N VAL A 99 3.34 -2.57 -8.22
CA VAL A 99 2.33 -2.02 -7.31
C VAL A 99 3.01 -1.88 -5.94
N ILE A 100 3.02 -0.66 -5.44
CA ILE A 100 3.70 -0.27 -4.19
C ILE A 100 2.63 0.24 -3.25
N ARG A 101 2.46 -0.41 -2.11
CA ARG A 101 1.41 -0.08 -1.16
C ARG A 101 2.01 0.22 0.21
N PRO A 102 2.17 1.49 0.57
CA PRO A 102 2.31 1.88 1.96
C PRO A 102 0.98 1.67 2.70
N SER A 103 1.04 0.96 3.81
CA SER A 103 -0.07 0.78 4.75
C SER A 103 0.41 1.30 6.09
N LEU A 104 -0.08 2.46 6.50
CA LEU A 104 0.41 3.17 7.68
C LEU A 104 -0.76 3.46 8.63
N VAL A 105 -0.50 3.37 9.91
CA VAL A 105 -1.38 3.93 10.92
C VAL A 105 -0.97 5.38 11.15
N THR A 106 -1.91 6.30 11.04
CA THR A 106 -1.71 7.72 11.28
C THR A 106 -2.46 8.15 12.54
N GLY A 107 -1.82 8.95 13.36
CA GLY A 107 -2.45 9.65 14.47
C GLY A 107 -2.53 11.14 14.15
N LEU A 108 -3.73 11.72 14.31
CA LEU A 108 -3.96 13.15 14.15
C LEU A 108 -4.62 13.70 15.39
N TYR A 109 -4.08 14.80 15.89
CA TYR A 109 -4.60 15.58 17.00
C TYR A 109 -4.85 17.01 16.56
N THR A 110 -6.01 17.54 16.92
CA THR A 110 -6.34 18.97 16.75
C THR A 110 -7.08 19.45 17.98
N LYS A 111 -6.67 20.60 18.48
CA LYS A 111 -7.29 21.30 19.60
C LYS A 111 -7.57 22.74 19.17
N THR A 112 -8.77 23.22 19.42
CA THR A 112 -9.16 24.61 19.23
C THR A 112 -9.83 25.14 20.48
N LYS A 113 -9.41 26.33 20.90
CA LYS A 113 -10.02 27.06 22.06
C LYS A 113 -10.41 28.44 21.62
N VAL A 114 -11.68 28.80 21.79
CA VAL A 114 -12.20 30.16 21.62
C VAL A 114 -12.58 30.74 22.96
N THR A 115 -12.32 32.02 23.12
CA THR A 115 -12.64 32.81 24.30
C THR A 115 -13.27 34.13 23.84
N GLU A 116 -13.63 35.00 24.75
CA GLU A 116 -14.09 36.35 24.40
C GLU A 116 -13.05 37.14 23.63
N THR A 117 -11.75 36.93 23.93
CA THR A 117 -10.62 37.61 23.28
C THR A 117 -10.09 36.88 22.04
N VAL A 118 -10.41 35.57 21.88
CA VAL A 118 -10.04 34.74 20.72
C VAL A 118 -11.32 34.29 20.03
N PRO A 119 -11.86 35.13 19.11
CA PRO A 119 -13.18 34.90 18.53
C PRO A 119 -13.26 33.74 17.53
N SER A 120 -12.15 33.24 17.06
CA SER A 120 -12.05 32.12 16.13
C SER A 120 -10.75 31.39 16.34
N ALA A 121 -10.83 30.06 16.38
CA ALA A 121 -9.67 29.18 16.44
C ALA A 121 -9.73 28.14 15.32
N THR A 122 -8.60 27.89 14.68
CA THR A 122 -8.43 26.91 13.62
C THR A 122 -7.22 26.04 13.93
N ALA A 123 -7.36 24.74 13.76
CA ALA A 123 -6.26 23.79 13.81
C ALA A 123 -6.42 22.77 12.70
N TRP A 124 -5.32 22.37 12.08
CA TRP A 124 -5.31 21.24 11.18
C TRP A 124 -4.01 20.45 11.28
N ALA A 125 -4.14 19.14 11.13
CA ALA A 125 -3.03 18.22 11.10
C ALA A 125 -3.16 17.31 9.87
N GLY A 126 -2.05 16.93 9.27
CA GLY A 126 -2.04 16.05 8.11
C GLY A 126 -0.76 15.27 7.99
N VAL A 127 -0.88 14.16 7.28
CA VAL A 127 0.23 13.33 6.85
C VAL A 127 0.21 13.28 5.33
N ARG A 128 1.32 13.69 4.70
CA ARG A 128 1.54 13.51 3.26
C ARG A 128 2.52 12.37 3.07
N VAL A 129 2.34 11.62 2.00
CA VAL A 129 3.26 10.55 1.60
C VAL A 129 3.70 10.74 0.15
N ARG A 130 4.90 10.26 -0.15
CA ARG A 130 5.35 10.03 -1.52
C ARG A 130 6.09 8.72 -1.62
N VAL A 131 6.10 8.13 -2.80
CA VAL A 131 6.85 6.92 -3.10
C VAL A 131 7.91 7.22 -4.14
N LEU A 132 9.09 6.68 -3.93
CA LEU A 132 10.24 6.80 -4.81
C LEU A 132 10.72 5.41 -5.23
N ILE A 133 11.10 5.27 -6.49
CA ILE A 133 11.90 4.16 -7.02
C ILE A 133 13.22 4.73 -7.52
N ASP A 134 14.33 4.28 -6.96
CA ASP A 134 15.67 4.76 -7.31
C ASP A 134 15.76 6.30 -7.30
N GLY A 135 15.09 6.93 -6.34
CA GLY A 135 15.00 8.38 -6.18
C GLY A 135 14.00 9.09 -7.10
N LYS A 136 13.28 8.38 -7.97
CA LYS A 136 12.26 8.97 -8.85
C LYS A 136 10.86 8.79 -8.28
N VAL A 137 10.06 9.85 -8.37
CA VAL A 137 8.65 9.86 -7.89
C VAL A 137 7.79 8.88 -8.69
N VAL A 138 6.92 8.18 -7.97
CA VAL A 138 5.95 7.21 -8.53
C VAL A 138 4.53 7.77 -8.45
N ALA A 139 3.74 7.54 -9.51
CA ALA A 139 2.33 7.90 -9.55
C ALA A 139 1.50 7.20 -8.44
N PRO A 140 0.47 7.83 -7.84
CA PRO A 140 -0.17 9.07 -8.29
C PRO A 140 0.53 10.36 -7.83
N GLY A 141 1.66 10.26 -7.14
CA GLY A 141 2.47 11.42 -6.83
C GLY A 141 3.04 12.00 -8.13
N THR A 142 2.32 12.88 -8.79
CA THR A 142 2.85 13.57 -9.98
C THR A 142 3.79 14.67 -9.53
N PRO A 143 4.93 14.86 -10.21
CA PRO A 143 5.73 16.06 -10.03
C PRO A 143 4.86 17.25 -10.45
N VAL A 144 4.42 18.05 -9.50
CA VAL A 144 3.69 19.27 -9.82
C VAL A 144 4.70 20.32 -10.28
N GLY A 145 4.82 20.48 -11.60
CA GLY A 145 5.44 21.66 -12.19
C GLY A 145 6.92 21.92 -11.91
N GLY A 146 7.68 20.92 -11.52
CA GLY A 146 9.13 20.90 -11.70
C GLY A 146 9.98 21.84 -10.86
N THR A 147 9.52 22.33 -9.72
CA THR A 147 10.44 23.11 -8.85
C THR A 147 10.11 22.91 -7.37
N GLY A 148 10.70 21.95 -6.71
CA GLY A 148 10.88 22.04 -5.28
C GLY A 148 10.09 21.06 -4.41
N ALA A 149 9.83 21.44 -3.18
CA ALA A 149 9.44 20.62 -2.04
C ALA A 149 8.13 19.80 -2.18
N ASP A 150 7.31 20.07 -3.19
CA ASP A 150 6.01 19.41 -3.39
C ASP A 150 6.03 18.25 -4.39
N ASP A 151 7.22 17.84 -4.86
CA ASP A 151 7.34 16.78 -5.86
C ASP A 151 6.86 15.42 -5.32
N GLY A 152 5.71 15.01 -5.84
CA GLY A 152 5.15 13.68 -5.62
C GLY A 152 4.42 13.48 -4.28
N TRP A 153 4.22 14.52 -3.50
CA TRP A 153 3.51 14.43 -2.25
C TRP A 153 1.98 14.36 -2.46
N VAL A 154 1.34 13.40 -1.81
CA VAL A 154 -0.12 13.27 -1.75
C VAL A 154 -0.58 13.26 -0.30
N PHE A 155 -1.73 13.87 -0.02
CA PHE A 155 -2.33 13.74 1.30
C PHE A 155 -2.76 12.30 1.53
N TYR A 156 -2.25 11.71 2.61
CA TYR A 156 -2.57 10.38 3.05
C TYR A 156 -3.64 10.38 4.12
N ASP A 157 -3.57 11.36 5.00
CA ASP A 157 -4.56 11.64 6.03
C ASP A 157 -4.56 13.14 6.34
N LYS A 158 -5.73 13.73 6.57
CA LYS A 158 -5.85 15.15 6.92
C LYS A 158 -7.09 15.40 7.76
N ARG A 159 -6.91 16.19 8.80
CA ARG A 159 -8.00 16.74 9.62
C ARG A 159 -7.90 18.26 9.66
N TRP A 160 -9.04 18.90 9.50
CA TRP A 160 -9.20 20.33 9.66
C TRP A 160 -10.35 20.61 10.62
N GLN A 161 -10.15 21.58 11.52
CA GLN A 161 -11.11 21.95 12.55
C GLN A 161 -11.13 23.46 12.70
N GLN A 162 -12.32 24.02 12.78
CA GLN A 162 -12.53 25.43 13.05
C GLN A 162 -13.68 25.61 14.04
N VAL A 163 -13.48 26.48 15.01
CA VAL A 163 -14.49 26.87 16.00
C VAL A 163 -14.57 28.39 16.02
N ASN A 164 -15.78 28.94 16.17
CA ASN A 164 -16.02 30.37 16.33
C ASN A 164 -16.81 30.65 17.59
N GLN A 165 -16.75 31.94 18.03
CA GLN A 165 -17.36 32.37 19.28
C GLN A 165 -18.88 32.49 19.26
N ASN A 166 -19.57 32.30 18.13
CA ASN A 166 -21.03 32.47 18.06
C ASN A 166 -21.78 31.66 19.11
N PHE A 167 -21.23 30.49 19.45
CA PHE A 167 -21.81 29.65 20.49
C PHE A 167 -21.58 30.22 21.89
N LEU A 168 -20.45 30.87 22.16
CA LEU A 168 -20.14 31.51 23.44
C LEU A 168 -21.09 32.66 23.74
N SER A 169 -21.47 33.46 22.74
CA SER A 169 -22.41 34.57 22.91
C SER A 169 -23.82 34.09 23.33
N VAL A 170 -24.21 32.89 22.90
CA VAL A 170 -25.48 32.30 23.34
C VAL A 170 -25.35 31.75 24.77
N LEU A 171 -24.26 31.09 25.10
CA LEU A 171 -24.00 30.59 26.46
C LEU A 171 -23.87 31.76 27.47
N GLY A 172 -23.20 32.84 27.10
CA GLY A 172 -23.09 34.04 27.95
C GLY A 172 -24.45 34.62 28.31
N ARG A 173 -25.35 34.79 27.32
CA ARG A 173 -26.71 35.26 27.60
C ARG A 173 -27.48 34.33 28.52
N LEU A 174 -27.37 33.02 28.32
CA LEU A 174 -28.05 32.02 29.17
C LEU A 174 -27.49 32.04 30.59
N ALA A 175 -26.19 32.22 30.76
CA ALA A 175 -25.55 32.37 32.07
C ALA A 175 -26.03 33.64 32.80
N ASP A 176 -26.08 34.78 32.10
CA ASP A 176 -26.61 36.04 32.61
C ASP A 176 -28.08 35.93 33.03
N GLU A 177 -28.91 35.34 32.20
CA GLU A 177 -30.33 35.08 32.50
C GLU A 177 -30.53 34.15 33.71
N ALA A 178 -29.60 33.22 33.92
CA ALA A 178 -29.58 32.30 35.05
C ALA A 178 -28.94 32.88 36.32
N GLY A 179 -28.39 34.10 36.25
CA GLY A 179 -27.67 34.72 37.35
C GLY A 179 -26.33 34.06 37.72
N ILE A 180 -25.76 33.32 36.76
CA ILE A 180 -24.48 32.64 36.92
C ILE A 180 -23.37 33.61 36.54
N VAL A 181 -22.55 34.02 37.52
CA VAL A 181 -21.35 34.81 37.27
C VAL A 181 -20.27 33.87 36.75
N THR A 182 -19.82 34.08 35.52
CA THR A 182 -18.72 33.33 34.91
C THR A 182 -17.52 34.25 34.82
N ASP A 183 -16.41 33.87 35.45
CA ASP A 183 -15.17 34.63 35.39
C ASP A 183 -14.51 34.56 33.99
N GLU A 184 -14.70 33.48 33.27
CA GLU A 184 -14.23 33.30 31.90
C GLU A 184 -15.10 32.25 31.18
N LEU A 185 -15.66 32.62 30.03
CA LEU A 185 -16.32 31.70 29.12
C LEU A 185 -15.36 31.28 28.03
N PHE A 186 -15.20 29.98 27.87
CA PHE A 186 -14.45 29.42 26.75
C PHE A 186 -15.14 28.16 26.19
N LEU A 187 -14.87 27.89 24.93
CA LEU A 187 -15.21 26.63 24.28
C LEU A 187 -13.92 25.99 23.75
N GLU A 188 -13.64 24.80 24.22
CA GLU A 188 -12.52 23.99 23.76
C GLU A 188 -13.02 22.73 23.07
N LEU A 189 -12.49 22.44 21.89
CA LEU A 189 -12.78 21.24 21.14
C LEU A 189 -11.49 20.51 20.83
N ILE A 190 -11.40 19.26 21.32
CA ILE A 190 -10.27 18.36 21.12
C ILE A 190 -10.73 17.19 20.27
N LEU A 191 -10.03 16.91 19.20
CA LEU A 191 -10.23 15.72 18.37
C LEU A 191 -8.91 14.97 18.20
N SER A 192 -8.92 13.71 18.60
CA SER A 192 -7.81 12.78 18.40
C SER A 192 -8.32 11.56 17.62
N THR A 193 -7.57 11.13 16.63
CA THR A 193 -7.87 9.88 15.90
C THR A 193 -6.60 9.09 15.66
N LEU A 194 -6.78 7.78 15.63
CA LEU A 194 -5.80 6.82 15.17
C LEU A 194 -6.48 5.99 14.07
N SER A 195 -5.97 6.06 12.84
CA SER A 195 -6.58 5.45 11.66
C SER A 195 -5.55 4.68 10.85
N ALA A 196 -5.97 3.56 10.29
CA ALA A 196 -5.15 2.78 9.36
C ALA A 196 -5.55 3.13 7.92
N HIS A 197 -4.59 3.51 7.12
CA HIS A 197 -4.78 3.85 5.71
C HIS A 197 -3.86 3.02 4.82
N SER A 198 -4.26 2.84 3.56
CA SER A 198 -3.41 2.31 2.51
C SER A 198 -3.74 2.97 1.18
N MET A 199 -2.73 3.17 0.34
CA MET A 199 -2.85 3.75 -0.98
C MET A 199 -1.93 3.00 -1.94
N ASP A 200 -2.42 2.71 -3.16
CA ASP A 200 -1.59 2.08 -4.18
C ASP A 200 -0.89 3.12 -5.04
N PHE A 201 0.42 2.95 -5.17
CA PHE A 201 1.26 3.64 -6.13
C PHE A 201 1.65 2.64 -7.22
N VAL A 202 1.69 3.10 -8.46
CA VAL A 202 1.95 2.22 -9.59
C VAL A 202 3.10 2.78 -10.44
N ALA A 203 4.12 1.97 -10.61
CA ALA A 203 5.23 2.28 -11.51
C ALA A 203 5.16 1.35 -12.71
N GLY A 204 5.03 1.92 -13.91
CA GLY A 204 5.12 1.21 -15.18
C GLY A 204 6.54 1.21 -15.72
N ASP A 205 6.80 0.31 -16.67
CA ASP A 205 8.05 0.23 -17.44
C ASP A 205 9.32 0.19 -16.57
N VAL A 206 9.22 -0.52 -15.44
CA VAL A 206 10.36 -0.71 -14.55
C VAL A 206 11.37 -1.63 -15.21
N GLY A 207 12.60 -1.15 -15.38
CA GLY A 207 13.68 -1.92 -15.98
C GLY A 207 14.03 -3.19 -15.22
N GLY A 208 14.91 -4.00 -15.79
CA GLY A 208 15.44 -5.17 -15.08
C GLY A 208 16.56 -4.79 -14.11
N GLY A 209 16.60 -5.42 -12.96
CA GLY A 209 17.64 -5.18 -11.95
C GLY A 209 17.10 -5.15 -10.54
N GLU A 210 17.96 -4.68 -9.64
CA GLU A 210 17.59 -4.39 -8.26
C GLU A 210 17.19 -2.92 -8.16
N HIS A 211 16.04 -2.67 -7.52
CA HIS A 211 15.48 -1.34 -7.33
C HIS A 211 15.29 -1.07 -5.85
N ILE A 212 15.62 0.14 -5.43
CA ILE A 212 15.37 0.65 -4.08
C ILE A 212 14.04 1.40 -4.09
N LEU A 213 13.11 0.95 -3.25
CA LEU A 213 11.81 1.58 -3.07
C LEU A 213 11.72 2.20 -1.70
N ARG A 214 11.32 3.47 -1.67
CA ARG A 214 11.17 4.22 -0.45
C ARG A 214 9.80 4.89 -0.43
N VAL A 215 9.06 4.72 0.66
CA VAL A 215 7.96 5.59 1.01
C VAL A 215 8.44 6.59 2.04
N GLU A 216 8.22 7.84 1.79
CA GLU A 216 8.53 8.94 2.71
C GLU A 216 7.23 9.59 3.17
N TRP A 217 7.23 10.14 4.38
CA TRP A 217 6.12 10.94 4.87
C TRP A 217 6.63 12.21 5.53
N GLN A 218 5.77 13.20 5.51
CA GLN A 218 5.96 14.44 6.23
C GLN A 218 4.67 14.82 6.94
N PHE A 219 4.84 15.51 8.06
CA PHE A 219 3.72 16.08 8.80
C PHE A 219 3.51 17.50 8.32
N GLU A 220 2.24 17.86 8.19
CA GLU A 220 1.82 19.21 7.93
C GLU A 220 0.81 19.61 8.98
N ASP A 221 1.01 20.76 9.55
CA ASP A 221 0.14 21.34 10.54
C ASP A 221 0.02 22.85 10.30
N SER A 222 -1.06 23.40 10.74
CA SER A 222 -1.25 24.83 10.83
C SER A 222 -2.29 25.12 11.90
N ASP A 223 -1.95 25.99 12.77
CA ASP A 223 -2.85 26.51 13.78
C ASP A 223 -2.75 28.05 13.86
N ASN A 224 -3.81 28.66 14.32
CA ASN A 224 -3.81 30.08 14.68
C ASN A 224 -3.87 30.24 16.20
N THR A 225 -3.95 31.46 16.67
CA THR A 225 -4.15 31.73 18.09
C THR A 225 -5.33 30.92 18.64
N GLY A 226 -5.08 30.09 19.66
CA GLY A 226 -6.07 29.18 20.23
C GLY A 226 -6.17 27.80 19.55
N GLY A 227 -5.36 27.55 18.51
CA GLY A 227 -5.20 26.25 17.90
C GLY A 227 -3.95 25.51 18.40
N ASN A 228 -4.00 24.19 18.35
CA ASN A 228 -2.85 23.30 18.51
C ASN A 228 -3.08 22.03 17.68
N SER A 229 -2.03 21.48 17.09
CA SER A 229 -2.10 20.28 16.25
C SER A 229 -0.87 19.41 16.38
N ALA A 230 -1.04 18.12 16.18
CA ALA A 230 0.04 17.15 16.13
C ALA A 230 -0.31 15.99 15.19
N ALA A 231 0.71 15.37 14.63
CA ALA A 231 0.56 14.18 13.81
C ALA A 231 1.69 13.17 14.06
N CYS A 232 1.40 11.89 13.95
CA CYS A 232 2.40 10.84 13.98
C CYS A 232 2.06 9.69 13.02
N VAL A 233 3.04 8.86 12.70
CA VAL A 233 2.90 7.67 11.86
C VAL A 233 3.45 6.46 12.60
N GLY A 234 2.73 5.34 12.54
CA GLY A 234 3.17 4.03 13.03
C GLY A 234 2.08 3.26 13.80
N PRO A 235 2.05 1.93 13.68
CA PRO A 235 2.94 1.09 12.88
C PRO A 235 2.73 1.23 11.37
N GLY A 236 3.65 0.67 10.58
CA GLY A 236 3.58 0.75 9.14
C GLY A 236 4.17 -0.44 8.40
N VAL A 237 3.64 -0.70 7.22
CA VAL A 237 4.12 -1.72 6.30
C VAL A 237 4.24 -1.11 4.91
N LEU A 238 5.40 -1.29 4.28
CA LEU A 238 5.58 -1.04 2.86
C LEU A 238 5.59 -2.39 2.15
N THR A 239 4.65 -2.62 1.24
CA THR A 239 4.64 -3.81 0.38
C THR A 239 4.86 -3.42 -1.07
N VAL A 240 5.60 -4.25 -1.78
CA VAL A 240 5.89 -4.08 -3.20
C VAL A 240 5.63 -5.39 -3.91
N GLN A 241 4.87 -5.35 -4.97
CA GLN A 241 4.53 -6.52 -5.77
C GLN A 241 4.79 -6.24 -7.25
N GLN A 242 5.52 -7.14 -7.88
CA GLN A 242 5.67 -7.13 -9.32
C GLN A 242 4.39 -7.63 -9.99
N VAL A 243 3.93 -6.91 -11.00
CA VAL A 243 2.83 -7.30 -11.87
C VAL A 243 3.28 -7.28 -13.33
N LYS A 244 2.68 -8.13 -14.15
CA LYS A 244 2.90 -8.11 -15.60
C LYS A 244 1.84 -7.25 -16.25
N THR A 245 2.26 -6.33 -17.10
CA THR A 245 1.37 -5.58 -17.97
C THR A 245 1.28 -6.29 -19.33
N PHE A 246 0.09 -6.35 -19.92
CA PHE A 246 -0.11 -6.92 -21.25
C PHE A 246 0.08 -5.85 -22.32
N SER A 247 0.84 -6.15 -23.37
CA SER A 247 1.22 -5.20 -24.42
C SER A 247 0.09 -4.80 -25.40
N THR A 248 -1.07 -5.41 -25.31
CA THR A 248 -2.19 -5.11 -26.21
C THR A 248 -3.00 -3.91 -25.72
N GLY A 249 -2.44 -2.71 -25.86
CA GLY A 249 -3.18 -1.45 -25.68
C GLY A 249 -3.50 -1.07 -24.23
N GLY A 250 -3.01 -1.80 -23.26
CA GLY A 250 -3.22 -1.52 -21.84
C GLY A 250 -1.93 -1.03 -21.17
N GLY A 251 -1.44 0.14 -21.55
CA GLY A 251 -0.45 0.88 -20.76
C GLY A 251 -1.09 1.35 -19.45
N ILE A 252 -0.27 1.71 -18.48
CA ILE A 252 -0.74 2.47 -17.32
C ILE A 252 -0.98 3.89 -17.83
N ASP A 253 -2.23 4.22 -18.11
CA ASP A 253 -2.61 5.60 -18.46
C ASP A 253 -2.64 6.41 -17.16
N ILE A 254 -1.69 7.32 -17.02
CA ILE A 254 -1.72 8.36 -16.00
C ILE A 254 -2.48 9.52 -16.62
N LEU A 255 -3.75 9.63 -16.28
CA LEU A 255 -4.54 10.80 -16.70
C LEU A 255 -4.07 12.02 -15.88
N PRO A 256 -3.91 13.18 -16.51
CA PRO A 256 -3.51 14.42 -15.86
C PRO A 256 -4.56 14.96 -14.89
#